data_91956cd182c5e669f45effaa2e073569
#
_entry.id   91956cd182c5e669f45effaa2e073569
#
_cell.length_a   1.000
_cell.length_b   1.000
_cell.length_c   1.000
_cell.angle_alpha   90.00
_cell.angle_beta   90.00
_cell.angle_gamma   90.00
#
_symmetry.space_group_name_H-M   'P 1'
#
loop_
_entity.id
_entity.type
_entity.pdbx_description
1 polymer ?
#
loop_
_entity_poly.entity_id
_entity_poly.type
_entity_poly.pdbx_seq_one_letter_code
_entity_poly.pdbx_strand_id
1 'polypeptide(L)'
;MALRAFRGSAPLWPLSRRLRQTMLTSLAAVGLAVSAGACTSSSSTSSAPASSASGKVGGSLTVWVDSVRLPVAKAYAKAHPNVHVRIVTFDGDGNGATTMQTKIQLWNRTGSGWPDVIFSEQVNDPVWMAKPPFNFAAPINGLIPQSILSQWPSPSTTQCTINGTQYCLQDNLAQVVLWYNKKLMTQFGYTVPTTWQQWAAIGQKVATQHPGYIIGTSGESFSHWIYFWGNQCPLEKLQGSQLLINASDTHCTEMASLLTPLIKNGTVPPLSVFTPDFAKKYGGANDKVLMMPGPSWYAQAVFQATLHIPAGQITAAMPLQWKNETPVTTGQVGGGPWIISRHSKNLATAADFVQWATTVFNPPGANARPGYPAYAPLANTWLKALAANPYFAADPTPALKAAASLIWSGWNLVTYPDQPVWSNTVVTQLVAGKSLSSLMPAFGHALSQAAQAAGYQVSQ
;
A
#
# COMPACT_ATOMS: atom_id res chain seq x y z
N MET A 1 41.27 -35.64 18.74
CA MET A 1 42.39 -35.36 17.81
C MET A 1 42.06 -34.08 17.05
N ALA A 2 42.69 -33.05 17.50
CA ALA A 2 43.33 -31.89 16.89
C ALA A 2 42.45 -30.87 16.16
N LEU A 3 42.29 -29.73 16.86
CA LEU A 3 41.99 -28.37 16.38
C LEU A 3 42.96 -27.94 15.25
N ARG A 4 42.45 -27.16 14.29
CA ARG A 4 43.27 -26.12 13.67
C ARG A 4 42.39 -24.86 13.43
N ALA A 5 42.72 -23.83 14.14
CA ALA A 5 42.29 -22.45 13.94
C ALA A 5 43.06 -21.84 12.76
N PHE A 6 42.39 -21.07 11.92
CA PHE A 6 43.05 -20.12 11.01
C PHE A 6 42.63 -18.68 11.41
N ARG A 7 43.60 -17.97 11.94
CA ARG A 7 43.63 -16.51 12.06
C ARG A 7 44.15 -15.98 10.74
N GLY A 8 43.47 -15.01 10.15
CA GLY A 8 43.91 -14.21 9.01
C GLY A 8 43.60 -12.74 9.29
N SER A 9 44.65 -12.00 9.58
CA SER A 9 44.70 -10.58 9.90
C SER A 9 44.46 -9.69 8.69
N ALA A 10 43.69 -8.60 8.89
CA ALA A 10 43.52 -7.51 7.96
C ALA A 10 44.74 -6.56 7.95
N PRO A 11 45.09 -5.92 6.84
CA PRO A 11 46.00 -4.80 6.83
C PRO A 11 45.28 -3.46 6.86
N LEU A 12 45.63 -2.66 7.84
CA LEU A 12 45.38 -1.22 7.93
C LEU A 12 46.26 -0.48 6.90
N TRP A 13 45.69 0.45 6.16
CA TRP A 13 46.44 1.44 5.39
C TRP A 13 46.15 2.85 5.91
N PRO A 14 47.20 3.74 5.97
CA PRO A 14 47.16 4.95 6.77
C PRO A 14 46.64 6.18 6.02
N LEU A 15 46.02 7.06 6.80
CA LEU A 15 45.67 8.43 6.47
C LEU A 15 46.93 9.27 6.19
N SER A 16 47.00 9.96 5.06
CA SER A 16 47.91 11.08 4.82
C SER A 16 47.19 12.40 4.90
N ARG A 17 47.66 13.24 5.80
CA ARG A 17 47.34 14.64 6.01
C ARG A 17 48.11 15.54 5.00
N ARG A 18 47.53 16.73 4.82
CA ARG A 18 48.09 18.00 4.28
C ARG A 18 47.70 18.26 2.83
N LEU A 19 47.06 19.42 2.55
CA LEU A 19 47.63 20.77 2.61
C LEU A 19 46.55 21.87 2.74
N ARG A 20 46.93 22.88 3.53
CA ARG A 20 46.25 24.18 3.69
C ARG A 20 46.77 25.18 2.67
N GLN A 21 46.01 26.31 2.58
CA GLN A 21 46.39 27.65 2.07
C GLN A 21 46.02 27.89 0.60
N THR A 22 45.52 29.02 0.15
CA THR A 22 45.41 30.39 0.72
C THR A 22 44.44 31.21 -0.12
N MET A 23 43.73 32.11 0.50
CA MET A 23 43.21 33.43 0.16
C MET A 23 43.54 34.00 -1.24
N LEU A 24 42.56 34.68 -1.87
CA LEU A 24 42.65 36.14 -2.05
C LEU A 24 41.35 36.73 -2.61
N THR A 25 40.94 37.81 -1.98
CA THR A 25 39.89 38.76 -2.23
C THR A 25 40.02 39.53 -3.55
N SER A 26 38.92 39.86 -4.19
CA SER A 26 38.80 41.04 -5.02
C SER A 26 37.37 41.61 -4.98
N LEU A 27 37.23 42.76 -4.30
CA LEU A 27 36.11 43.68 -4.44
C LEU A 27 36.24 44.45 -5.76
N ALA A 28 35.15 44.61 -6.47
CA ALA A 28 34.93 45.74 -7.35
C ALA A 28 33.45 46.13 -7.33
N ALA A 29 33.18 47.28 -6.76
CA ALA A 29 31.89 47.97 -6.77
C ALA A 29 31.86 49.00 -7.90
N VAL A 30 30.79 49.07 -8.67
CA VAL A 30 30.30 50.21 -9.47
C VAL A 30 28.86 49.83 -9.82
N GLY A 31 27.78 50.53 -9.57
CA GLY A 31 27.43 51.89 -9.57
C GLY A 31 25.91 51.93 -9.84
N LEU A 32 25.16 52.74 -9.10
CA LEU A 32 23.72 52.94 -9.19
C LEU A 32 23.22 53.38 -10.56
N ALA A 33 22.07 52.86 -11.00
CA ALA A 33 21.09 53.65 -11.75
C ALA A 33 19.67 53.23 -11.29
N VAL A 34 18.99 54.15 -10.65
CA VAL A 34 17.57 54.08 -10.23
C VAL A 34 16.72 54.42 -11.46
N SER A 35 15.79 53.54 -11.78
CA SER A 35 14.57 53.92 -12.51
C SER A 35 13.37 53.17 -11.94
N ALA A 36 12.49 53.91 -11.27
CA ALA A 36 11.21 53.48 -10.80
C ALA A 36 10.29 53.20 -11.99
N GLY A 37 9.76 51.98 -12.02
CA GLY A 37 8.66 51.58 -12.90
C GLY A 37 7.78 50.60 -12.16
N ALA A 38 6.74 51.10 -11.53
CA ALA A 38 5.69 50.27 -10.94
C ALA A 38 4.88 49.62 -12.05
N CYS A 39 5.00 48.26 -12.14
CA CYS A 39 4.00 47.45 -12.80
C CYS A 39 3.73 46.24 -11.90
N THR A 40 2.62 46.28 -11.20
CA THR A 40 1.99 45.12 -10.56
C THR A 40 1.62 44.12 -11.63
N SER A 41 2.42 43.08 -11.79
CA SER A 41 2.02 41.87 -12.47
C SER A 41 1.89 40.75 -11.45
N SER A 42 0.61 40.48 -11.07
CA SER A 42 0.20 39.27 -10.44
C SER A 42 0.60 38.09 -11.35
N SER A 43 1.69 37.40 -11.02
CA SER A 43 2.04 36.13 -11.64
C SER A 43 1.08 35.08 -11.12
N SER A 44 -0.08 34.96 -11.79
CA SER A 44 -0.85 33.73 -11.80
C SER A 44 0.02 32.67 -12.46
N THR A 45 0.56 31.73 -11.67
CA THR A 45 1.08 30.48 -12.17
C THR A 45 -0.07 29.71 -12.80
N SER A 46 -0.31 29.97 -14.08
CA SER A 46 -1.14 29.11 -14.89
C SER A 46 -0.45 27.76 -15.00
N SER A 47 -0.97 26.76 -14.28
CA SER A 47 -0.73 25.37 -14.61
C SER A 47 -1.15 25.18 -16.08
N ALA A 48 -0.16 24.90 -16.93
CA ALA A 48 -0.44 24.59 -18.34
C ALA A 48 -1.45 23.45 -18.38
N PRO A 49 -2.54 23.56 -19.18
CA PRO A 49 -3.47 22.48 -19.36
C PRO A 49 -2.69 21.28 -19.91
N ALA A 50 -2.95 20.09 -19.33
CA ALA A 50 -2.43 18.85 -19.88
C ALA A 50 -2.86 18.77 -21.35
N SER A 51 -1.90 18.75 -22.25
CA SER A 51 -2.15 18.57 -23.66
C SER A 51 -2.88 17.24 -23.83
N SER A 52 -4.08 17.27 -24.37
CA SER A 52 -4.81 16.06 -24.78
C SER A 52 -3.85 15.21 -25.62
N ALA A 53 -3.64 13.96 -25.23
CA ALA A 53 -2.78 13.06 -25.99
C ALA A 53 -3.51 12.67 -27.30
N SER A 54 -3.41 13.51 -28.29
CA SER A 54 -3.89 13.26 -29.65
C SER A 54 -2.93 12.37 -30.44
N GLY A 55 -2.20 11.46 -29.74
CA GLY A 55 -1.25 10.53 -30.35
C GLY A 55 -1.92 9.21 -30.75
N LYS A 56 -1.43 8.62 -31.86
CA LYS A 56 -1.81 7.26 -32.26
C LYS A 56 -1.15 6.24 -31.30
N VAL A 57 -1.93 5.25 -30.84
CA VAL A 57 -1.39 4.14 -30.05
C VAL A 57 -0.41 3.31 -30.89
N GLY A 58 0.80 3.13 -30.40
CA GLY A 58 1.88 2.42 -31.11
C GLY A 58 3.28 2.77 -30.57
N GLY A 59 4.32 2.32 -31.25
CA GLY A 59 5.73 2.59 -30.89
C GLY A 59 6.22 1.78 -29.70
N SER A 60 7.13 2.34 -28.90
CA SER A 60 7.77 1.65 -27.76
C SER A 60 7.18 2.07 -26.43
N LEU A 61 7.00 1.13 -25.51
CA LEU A 61 6.50 1.34 -24.16
C LEU A 61 7.36 0.53 -23.18
N THR A 62 7.94 1.20 -22.18
CA THR A 62 8.62 0.54 -21.06
C THR A 62 7.71 0.50 -19.84
N VAL A 63 7.38 -0.69 -19.37
CA VAL A 63 6.44 -0.92 -18.25
C VAL A 63 7.17 -1.62 -17.12
N TRP A 64 7.10 -1.04 -15.92
CA TRP A 64 7.57 -1.66 -14.68
C TRP A 64 6.40 -2.22 -13.90
N VAL A 65 6.46 -3.52 -13.58
CA VAL A 65 5.39 -4.24 -12.87
C VAL A 65 6.00 -5.17 -11.83
N ASP A 66 5.22 -5.50 -10.80
CA ASP A 66 5.54 -6.61 -9.91
C ASP A 66 5.38 -7.97 -10.63
N SER A 67 5.83 -9.03 -10.00
CA SER A 67 5.68 -10.40 -10.53
C SER A 67 4.21 -10.82 -10.70
N VAL A 68 3.31 -10.30 -9.87
CA VAL A 68 1.88 -10.60 -9.90
C VAL A 68 1.19 -9.94 -11.12
N ARG A 69 1.62 -8.72 -11.53
CA ARG A 69 1.09 -7.97 -12.69
C ARG A 69 1.85 -8.25 -13.99
N LEU A 70 2.90 -9.06 -13.95
CA LEU A 70 3.61 -9.49 -15.16
C LEU A 70 2.67 -10.09 -16.24
N PRO A 71 1.64 -10.92 -15.90
CA PRO A 71 0.67 -11.41 -16.90
C PRO A 71 -0.11 -10.31 -17.60
N VAL A 72 -0.43 -9.19 -16.90
CA VAL A 72 -1.12 -8.05 -17.50
C VAL A 72 -0.29 -7.44 -18.63
N ALA A 73 0.98 -7.13 -18.34
CA ALA A 73 1.87 -6.52 -19.33
C ALA A 73 2.12 -7.44 -20.54
N LYS A 74 2.28 -8.75 -20.30
CA LYS A 74 2.43 -9.75 -21.39
C LYS A 74 1.16 -9.85 -22.24
N ALA A 75 -0.02 -9.82 -21.63
CA ALA A 75 -1.28 -9.91 -22.35
C ALA A 75 -1.53 -8.67 -23.21
N TYR A 76 -1.21 -7.48 -22.69
CA TYR A 76 -1.26 -6.25 -23.47
C TYR A 76 -0.34 -6.31 -24.70
N ALA A 77 0.92 -6.71 -24.52
CA ALA A 77 1.88 -6.85 -25.62
C ALA A 77 1.37 -7.80 -26.71
N LYS A 78 0.70 -8.88 -26.31
CA LYS A 78 0.09 -9.85 -27.25
C LYS A 78 -1.13 -9.24 -27.97
N ALA A 79 -1.95 -8.45 -27.29
CA ALA A 79 -3.15 -7.85 -27.86
C ALA A 79 -2.84 -6.64 -28.77
N HIS A 80 -1.67 -6.00 -28.58
CA HIS A 80 -1.26 -4.79 -29.29
C HIS A 80 0.08 -4.99 -30.03
N PRO A 81 0.12 -5.77 -31.11
CA PRO A 81 1.39 -6.12 -31.80
C PRO A 81 2.10 -4.91 -32.44
N ASN A 82 1.42 -3.78 -32.57
CA ASN A 82 1.97 -2.50 -33.04
C ASN A 82 2.69 -1.71 -31.92
N VAL A 83 2.67 -2.21 -30.68
CA VAL A 83 3.37 -1.64 -29.52
C VAL A 83 4.52 -2.54 -29.13
N HIS A 84 5.75 -2.03 -29.18
CA HIS A 84 6.92 -2.75 -28.66
C HIS A 84 7.02 -2.55 -27.14
N VAL A 85 6.50 -3.52 -26.37
CA VAL A 85 6.47 -3.44 -24.89
C VAL A 85 7.73 -4.05 -24.29
N ARG A 86 8.54 -3.22 -23.63
CA ARG A 86 9.64 -3.64 -22.76
C ARG A 86 9.13 -3.78 -21.33
N ILE A 87 9.11 -4.99 -20.80
CA ILE A 87 8.64 -5.28 -19.45
C ILE A 87 9.84 -5.42 -18.51
N VAL A 88 9.77 -4.74 -17.36
CA VAL A 88 10.72 -4.87 -16.25
C VAL A 88 9.96 -5.31 -15.02
N THR A 89 10.35 -6.45 -14.46
CA THR A 89 9.78 -6.93 -13.20
C THR A 89 10.50 -6.29 -12.02
N PHE A 90 9.74 -5.73 -11.08
CA PHE A 90 10.25 -5.05 -9.92
C PHE A 90 9.33 -5.31 -8.71
N ASP A 91 9.78 -6.15 -7.77
CA ASP A 91 9.07 -6.53 -6.54
C ASP A 91 9.66 -5.81 -5.30
N GLY A 92 10.34 -4.68 -5.49
CA GLY A 92 11.06 -3.96 -4.42
C GLY A 92 10.22 -2.97 -3.63
N ASP A 93 8.91 -2.93 -3.83
CA ASP A 93 8.01 -1.90 -3.30
C ASP A 93 7.04 -2.43 -2.23
N GLY A 94 7.01 -3.74 -2.02
CA GLY A 94 6.04 -4.39 -1.12
C GLY A 94 6.13 -4.00 0.36
N ASN A 95 7.28 -3.45 0.79
CA ASN A 95 7.51 -2.96 2.17
C ASN A 95 7.73 -1.44 2.24
N GLY A 96 7.13 -0.70 1.31
CA GLY A 96 7.18 0.76 1.25
C GLY A 96 8.07 1.31 0.15
N ALA A 97 7.88 2.59 -0.14
CA ALA A 97 8.35 3.27 -1.35
C ALA A 97 9.84 3.61 -1.42
N THR A 98 10.66 3.33 -0.39
CA THR A 98 12.04 3.83 -0.30
C THR A 98 12.92 3.48 -1.51
N THR A 99 12.78 2.24 -2.00
CA THR A 99 13.56 1.79 -3.18
C THR A 99 13.12 2.51 -4.45
N MET A 100 11.82 2.71 -4.65
CA MET A 100 11.27 3.43 -5.80
C MET A 100 11.64 4.92 -5.76
N GLN A 101 11.57 5.55 -4.58
CA GLN A 101 12.03 6.93 -4.38
C GLN A 101 13.49 7.12 -4.81
N THR A 102 14.36 6.21 -4.37
CA THR A 102 15.79 6.23 -4.75
C THR A 102 15.99 6.09 -6.27
N LYS A 103 15.23 5.20 -6.92
CA LYS A 103 15.29 5.03 -8.38
C LYS A 103 14.85 6.28 -9.12
N ILE A 104 13.72 6.89 -8.75
CA ILE A 104 13.23 8.10 -9.39
C ILE A 104 14.22 9.27 -9.21
N GLN A 105 14.79 9.43 -8.02
CA GLN A 105 15.83 10.44 -7.79
C GLN A 105 17.09 10.20 -8.64
N LEU A 106 17.47 8.94 -8.85
CA LEU A 106 18.59 8.60 -9.74
C LEU A 106 18.28 8.98 -11.19
N TRP A 107 17.10 8.60 -11.70
CA TRP A 107 16.68 8.98 -13.05
C TRP A 107 16.58 10.49 -13.22
N ASN A 108 16.07 11.22 -12.22
CA ASN A 108 16.03 12.68 -12.25
C ASN A 108 17.42 13.32 -12.31
N ARG A 109 18.41 12.75 -11.60
CA ARG A 109 19.80 13.22 -11.65
C ARG A 109 20.49 12.91 -12.97
N THR A 110 20.22 11.74 -13.55
CA THR A 110 20.85 11.32 -14.82
C THR A 110 20.11 11.85 -16.05
N GLY A 111 18.91 12.38 -15.90
CA GLY A 111 18.07 12.83 -17.02
C GLY A 111 17.61 11.71 -17.94
N SER A 112 17.65 10.45 -17.50
CA SER A 112 17.32 9.30 -18.32
C SER A 112 16.94 8.07 -17.49
N GLY A 113 16.34 7.05 -18.14
CA GLY A 113 16.06 5.76 -17.52
C GLY A 113 14.64 5.62 -16.96
N TRP A 114 13.80 6.67 -16.99
CA TRP A 114 12.42 6.57 -16.57
C TRP A 114 11.65 5.56 -17.42
N PRO A 115 10.86 4.66 -16.79
CA PRO A 115 9.84 3.92 -17.52
C PRO A 115 8.70 4.82 -17.98
N ASP A 116 7.88 4.34 -18.91
CA ASP A 116 6.65 5.04 -19.33
C ASP A 116 5.51 4.82 -18.35
N VAL A 117 5.43 3.61 -17.77
CA VAL A 117 4.39 3.22 -16.80
C VAL A 117 5.03 2.43 -15.67
N ILE A 118 4.56 2.70 -14.46
CA ILE A 118 4.87 1.90 -13.25
C ILE A 118 3.55 1.38 -12.66
N PHE A 119 3.52 0.11 -12.28
CA PHE A 119 2.63 -0.38 -11.25
C PHE A 119 3.33 -0.25 -9.90
N SER A 120 2.67 0.34 -8.91
CA SER A 120 3.15 0.37 -7.53
C SER A 120 2.28 -0.49 -6.62
N GLU A 121 2.88 -1.18 -5.65
CA GLU A 121 2.16 -1.91 -4.61
C GLU A 121 1.66 -0.96 -3.50
N GLN A 122 2.15 0.29 -3.47
CA GLN A 122 1.88 1.27 -2.44
C GLN A 122 0.79 2.26 -2.86
N VAL A 123 -0.31 2.27 -2.13
CA VAL A 123 -1.47 3.10 -2.43
C VAL A 123 -1.19 4.61 -2.33
N ASN A 124 -0.21 5.01 -1.51
CA ASN A 124 0.19 6.41 -1.31
C ASN A 124 1.24 6.92 -2.29
N ASP A 125 1.80 6.08 -3.14
CA ASP A 125 2.88 6.47 -4.07
C ASP A 125 2.49 7.62 -5.03
N PRO A 126 1.27 7.69 -5.60
CA PRO A 126 0.89 8.81 -6.45
C PRO A 126 1.03 10.18 -5.79
N VAL A 127 0.82 10.24 -4.46
CA VAL A 127 0.85 11.50 -3.70
C VAL A 127 2.23 12.14 -3.70
N TRP A 128 3.29 11.35 -3.50
CA TRP A 128 4.66 11.88 -3.52
C TRP A 128 5.24 11.89 -4.94
N MET A 129 4.88 10.94 -5.82
CA MET A 129 5.36 10.88 -7.19
C MET A 129 4.93 12.09 -8.03
N ALA A 130 3.80 12.71 -7.70
CA ALA A 130 3.30 13.90 -8.39
C ALA A 130 3.99 15.20 -7.96
N LYS A 131 4.74 15.20 -6.85
CA LYS A 131 5.32 16.39 -6.19
C LYS A 131 6.84 16.44 -6.32
N PRO A 132 7.45 17.66 -6.20
CA PRO A 132 8.89 17.78 -5.99
C PRO A 132 9.36 17.01 -4.74
N PRO A 133 10.58 16.50 -4.70
CA PRO A 133 11.59 16.50 -5.77
C PRO A 133 11.40 15.41 -6.83
N PHE A 134 10.40 14.56 -6.71
CA PHE A 134 10.22 13.40 -7.57
C PHE A 134 9.67 13.77 -8.95
N ASN A 135 8.56 14.51 -9.02
CA ASN A 135 7.95 14.96 -10.27
C ASN A 135 7.85 13.88 -11.35
N PHE A 136 7.48 12.66 -10.96
CA PHE A 136 7.42 11.50 -11.85
C PHE A 136 6.05 11.34 -12.49
N ALA A 137 4.97 11.40 -11.70
CA ALA A 137 3.62 11.11 -12.17
C ALA A 137 3.09 12.19 -13.13
N ALA A 138 2.53 11.76 -14.25
CA ALA A 138 1.79 12.62 -15.18
C ALA A 138 0.32 12.76 -14.75
N PRO A 139 -0.31 13.93 -14.91
CA PRO A 139 -1.77 14.06 -14.88
C PRO A 139 -2.40 13.14 -15.93
N ILE A 140 -3.45 12.41 -15.56
CA ILE A 140 -4.19 11.55 -16.50
C ILE A 140 -5.50 12.16 -17.01
N ASN A 141 -5.92 13.28 -16.43
CA ASN A 141 -7.03 14.08 -16.96
C ASN A 141 -6.67 14.54 -18.38
N GLY A 142 -7.54 14.28 -19.35
CA GLY A 142 -7.30 14.56 -20.77
C GLY A 142 -6.48 13.48 -21.52
N LEU A 143 -5.80 12.56 -20.80
CA LEU A 143 -5.18 11.36 -21.41
C LEU A 143 -6.18 10.20 -21.49
N ILE A 144 -7.02 10.05 -20.47
CA ILE A 144 -8.06 9.04 -20.37
C ILE A 144 -9.42 9.74 -20.35
N PRO A 145 -10.42 9.28 -21.13
CA PRO A 145 -11.73 9.92 -21.19
C PRO A 145 -12.42 10.00 -19.81
N GLN A 146 -13.05 11.13 -19.50
CA GLN A 146 -13.76 11.34 -18.25
C GLN A 146 -14.89 10.31 -18.02
N SER A 147 -15.54 9.83 -19.07
CA SER A 147 -16.54 8.76 -19.02
C SER A 147 -15.98 7.44 -18.50
N ILE A 148 -14.69 7.21 -18.68
CA ILE A 148 -13.95 6.07 -18.12
C ILE A 148 -13.54 6.37 -16.68
N LEU A 149 -12.90 7.53 -16.43
CA LEU A 149 -12.42 7.92 -15.10
C LEU A 149 -13.54 7.93 -14.04
N SER A 150 -14.75 8.32 -14.42
CA SER A 150 -15.92 8.38 -13.53
C SER A 150 -16.43 7.01 -13.05
N GLN A 151 -15.91 5.91 -13.59
CA GLN A 151 -16.29 4.55 -13.19
C GLN A 151 -15.50 4.01 -11.98
N TRP A 152 -14.53 4.77 -11.46
CA TRP A 152 -13.85 4.44 -10.20
C TRP A 152 -14.64 5.03 -9.02
N PRO A 153 -14.91 4.23 -7.96
CA PRO A 153 -15.58 4.73 -6.76
C PRO A 153 -14.68 5.69 -5.97
N SER A 154 -15.33 6.56 -5.16
CA SER A 154 -14.65 7.61 -4.39
C SER A 154 -13.39 7.17 -3.63
N PRO A 155 -13.34 6.04 -2.91
CA PRO A 155 -12.12 5.66 -2.19
C PRO A 155 -10.90 5.55 -3.11
N SER A 156 -11.06 4.98 -4.31
CA SER A 156 -9.95 4.81 -5.27
C SER A 156 -9.58 6.11 -6.00
N THR A 157 -10.55 6.97 -6.29
CA THR A 157 -10.27 8.26 -6.93
C THR A 157 -9.62 9.24 -5.97
N THR A 158 -10.03 9.27 -4.71
CA THR A 158 -9.42 10.12 -3.68
C THR A 158 -7.92 9.88 -3.56
N GLN A 159 -7.49 8.62 -3.58
CA GLN A 159 -6.09 8.24 -3.48
C GLN A 159 -5.25 8.62 -4.71
N CYS A 160 -5.90 8.73 -5.87
CA CYS A 160 -5.26 9.13 -7.12
C CYS A 160 -5.33 10.65 -7.40
N THR A 161 -6.08 11.42 -6.61
CA THR A 161 -6.39 12.83 -6.88
C THR A 161 -5.68 13.77 -5.91
N ILE A 162 -4.91 14.70 -6.44
CA ILE A 162 -4.18 15.71 -5.68
C ILE A 162 -4.61 17.07 -6.20
N ASN A 163 -5.20 17.91 -5.35
CA ASN A 163 -5.69 19.23 -5.72
C ASN A 163 -6.59 19.21 -6.97
N GLY A 164 -7.51 18.25 -7.06
CA GLY A 164 -8.44 18.09 -8.18
C GLY A 164 -7.84 17.48 -9.45
N THR A 165 -6.54 17.19 -9.47
CA THR A 165 -5.85 16.54 -10.61
C THR A 165 -5.63 15.06 -10.31
N GLN A 166 -6.04 14.19 -11.22
CA GLN A 166 -5.86 12.74 -11.09
C GLN A 166 -4.54 12.30 -11.74
N TYR A 167 -3.76 11.48 -11.01
CA TYR A 167 -2.42 11.04 -11.38
C TYR A 167 -2.27 9.53 -11.54
N CYS A 168 -3.31 8.75 -11.23
CA CYS A 168 -3.26 7.31 -11.37
C CYS A 168 -4.63 6.68 -11.61
N LEU A 169 -4.62 5.41 -12.04
CA LEU A 169 -5.77 4.51 -11.92
C LEU A 169 -5.44 3.42 -10.90
N GLN A 170 -6.27 3.28 -9.90
CA GLN A 170 -6.13 2.23 -8.91
C GLN A 170 -6.55 0.87 -9.50
N ASP A 171 -5.76 -0.17 -9.28
CA ASP A 171 -5.98 -1.52 -9.82
C ASP A 171 -7.11 -2.24 -9.07
N ASN A 172 -7.05 -2.23 -7.73
CA ASN A 172 -8.06 -2.87 -6.88
C ASN A 172 -8.30 -2.04 -5.61
N LEU A 173 -9.43 -2.28 -4.92
CA LEU A 173 -9.81 -1.52 -3.72
C LEU A 173 -9.10 -2.01 -2.46
N ALA A 174 -8.77 -3.29 -2.39
CA ALA A 174 -8.07 -3.91 -1.26
C ALA A 174 -8.69 -3.65 0.12
N GLN A 175 -10.02 -3.54 0.18
CA GLN A 175 -10.79 -3.35 1.42
C GLN A 175 -10.58 -4.52 2.39
N VAL A 176 -10.51 -4.22 3.68
CA VAL A 176 -10.37 -5.22 4.74
C VAL A 176 -11.72 -5.86 5.05
N VAL A 177 -11.73 -7.18 5.16
CA VAL A 177 -12.86 -8.02 5.59
C VAL A 177 -12.40 -9.00 6.67
N LEU A 178 -13.32 -9.71 7.30
CA LEU A 178 -12.97 -10.83 8.16
C LEU A 178 -12.94 -12.12 7.33
N TRP A 179 -11.74 -12.62 7.02
CA TRP A 179 -11.56 -13.96 6.50
C TRP A 179 -11.67 -14.99 7.64
N TYR A 180 -12.33 -16.12 7.39
CA TYR A 180 -12.42 -17.18 8.40
C TYR A 180 -12.48 -18.58 7.78
N ASN A 181 -11.99 -19.56 8.53
CA ASN A 181 -12.08 -20.96 8.19
C ASN A 181 -13.41 -21.54 8.70
N LYS A 182 -14.38 -21.72 7.78
CA LYS A 182 -15.71 -22.20 8.10
C LYS A 182 -15.68 -23.58 8.74
N LYS A 183 -14.80 -24.49 8.28
CA LYS A 183 -14.64 -25.83 8.81
C LYS A 183 -14.19 -25.80 10.28
N LEU A 184 -13.15 -25.02 10.60
CA LEU A 184 -12.64 -24.89 11.96
C LEU A 184 -13.64 -24.18 12.89
N MET A 185 -14.33 -23.12 12.41
CA MET A 185 -15.37 -22.44 13.19
C MET A 185 -16.46 -23.40 13.60
N THR A 186 -16.94 -24.24 12.66
CA THR A 186 -17.98 -25.29 12.95
C THR A 186 -17.42 -26.33 13.89
N GLN A 187 -16.20 -26.82 13.66
CA GLN A 187 -15.57 -27.85 14.49
C GLN A 187 -15.41 -27.41 15.96
N PHE A 188 -15.07 -26.13 16.18
CA PHE A 188 -14.87 -25.58 17.52
C PHE A 188 -16.15 -25.01 18.15
N GLY A 189 -17.25 -24.99 17.41
CA GLY A 189 -18.53 -24.47 17.90
C GLY A 189 -18.57 -22.95 18.04
N TYR A 190 -17.77 -22.23 17.27
CA TYR A 190 -17.75 -20.76 17.30
C TYR A 190 -18.69 -20.17 16.26
N THR A 191 -19.44 -19.15 16.66
CA THR A 191 -20.19 -18.28 15.74
C THR A 191 -19.27 -17.23 15.15
N VAL A 192 -19.44 -16.90 13.86
CA VAL A 192 -18.66 -15.85 13.19
C VAL A 192 -18.92 -14.51 13.87
N PRO A 193 -17.88 -13.82 14.38
CA PRO A 193 -18.04 -12.56 15.07
C PRO A 193 -18.41 -11.42 14.10
N THR A 194 -19.19 -10.47 14.58
CA THR A 194 -19.54 -9.24 13.87
C THR A 194 -18.88 -8.01 14.49
N THR A 195 -18.34 -8.15 15.70
CA THR A 195 -17.68 -7.06 16.42
C THR A 195 -16.25 -7.41 16.82
N TRP A 196 -15.41 -6.39 16.98
CA TRP A 196 -14.04 -6.54 17.48
C TRP A 196 -14.03 -7.20 18.86
N GLN A 197 -15.00 -6.87 19.73
CA GLN A 197 -15.10 -7.47 21.06
C GLN A 197 -15.43 -8.96 20.99
N GLN A 198 -16.34 -9.37 20.11
CA GLN A 198 -16.65 -10.81 19.92
C GLN A 198 -15.45 -11.56 19.34
N TRP A 199 -14.74 -10.96 18.35
CA TRP A 199 -13.55 -11.52 17.77
C TRP A 199 -12.45 -11.72 18.82
N ALA A 200 -12.21 -10.70 19.66
CA ALA A 200 -11.23 -10.78 20.73
C ALA A 200 -11.62 -11.85 21.79
N ALA A 201 -12.89 -11.93 22.14
CA ALA A 201 -13.38 -12.95 23.07
C ALA A 201 -13.15 -14.39 22.54
N ILE A 202 -13.33 -14.60 21.22
CA ILE A 202 -12.97 -15.88 20.59
C ILE A 202 -11.47 -16.12 20.69
N GLY A 203 -10.63 -15.11 20.45
CA GLY A 203 -9.17 -15.22 20.57
C GLY A 203 -8.72 -15.66 21.96
N GLN A 204 -9.33 -15.12 23.02
CA GLN A 204 -9.06 -15.56 24.39
C GLN A 204 -9.43 -17.02 24.62
N LYS A 205 -10.59 -17.48 24.11
CA LYS A 205 -11.01 -18.89 24.19
C LYS A 205 -10.06 -19.78 23.38
N VAL A 206 -9.67 -19.38 22.17
CA VAL A 206 -8.76 -20.13 21.32
C VAL A 206 -7.40 -20.33 22.01
N ALA A 207 -6.88 -19.34 22.71
CA ALA A 207 -5.62 -19.44 23.41
C ALA A 207 -5.60 -20.57 24.46
N THR A 208 -6.73 -20.84 25.09
CA THR A 208 -6.87 -21.86 26.17
C THR A 208 -7.40 -23.20 25.68
N GLN A 209 -8.38 -23.18 24.77
CA GLN A 209 -9.08 -24.37 24.31
C GLN A 209 -8.46 -25.03 23.09
N HIS A 210 -7.83 -24.19 22.21
CA HIS A 210 -7.23 -24.62 20.95
C HIS A 210 -5.85 -23.97 20.77
N PRO A 211 -4.85 -24.27 21.64
CA PRO A 211 -3.56 -23.62 21.60
C PRO A 211 -2.85 -23.85 20.26
N GLY A 212 -2.24 -22.79 19.74
CA GLY A 212 -1.52 -22.79 18.46
C GLY A 212 -2.38 -22.39 17.25
N TYR A 213 -3.71 -22.24 17.40
CA TYR A 213 -4.55 -21.61 16.37
C TYR A 213 -4.52 -20.09 16.50
N ILE A 214 -4.67 -19.40 15.35
CA ILE A 214 -4.62 -17.94 15.26
C ILE A 214 -5.91 -17.34 14.72
N ILE A 215 -6.17 -16.10 15.11
CA ILE A 215 -7.32 -15.30 14.64
C ILE A 215 -6.91 -14.04 13.90
N GLY A 216 -5.62 -13.82 13.71
CA GLY A 216 -5.04 -12.68 13.02
C GLY A 216 -3.52 -12.69 13.09
N THR A 217 -2.87 -11.64 12.59
CA THR A 217 -1.44 -11.39 12.72
C THR A 217 -1.20 -9.90 12.91
N SER A 218 -0.11 -9.55 13.61
CA SER A 218 0.34 -8.17 13.84
C SER A 218 1.75 -7.90 13.31
N GLY A 219 2.34 -8.84 12.57
CA GLY A 219 3.72 -8.76 12.09
C GLY A 219 3.88 -8.11 10.72
N GLU A 220 2.80 -7.69 10.07
CA GLU A 220 2.89 -7.01 8.78
C GLU A 220 3.30 -5.55 8.92
N SER A 221 4.08 -5.05 7.96
CA SER A 221 4.41 -3.63 7.87
C SER A 221 3.17 -2.74 7.76
N PHE A 222 2.07 -3.29 7.27
CA PHE A 222 0.76 -2.64 7.08
C PHE A 222 -0.31 -3.06 8.12
N SER A 223 0.06 -3.69 9.25
CA SER A 223 -0.91 -4.11 10.27
C SER A 223 -1.75 -2.95 10.82
N HIS A 224 -1.17 -1.75 10.89
CA HIS A 224 -1.90 -0.54 11.30
C HIS A 224 -2.99 -0.16 10.29
N TRP A 225 -2.84 -0.44 9.01
CA TRP A 225 -3.89 -0.25 8.01
C TRP A 225 -5.04 -1.25 8.17
N ILE A 226 -4.75 -2.47 8.65
CA ILE A 226 -5.79 -3.48 8.92
C ILE A 226 -6.62 -3.11 10.16
N TYR A 227 -5.95 -2.74 11.26
CA TYR A 227 -6.59 -2.62 12.56
C TYR A 227 -6.98 -1.18 12.93
N PHE A 228 -6.15 -0.18 12.60
CA PHE A 228 -6.36 1.18 13.06
C PHE A 228 -7.09 2.07 12.05
N TRP A 229 -6.87 1.88 10.77
CA TRP A 229 -7.56 2.67 9.74
C TRP A 229 -9.08 2.49 9.84
N GLY A 230 -9.58 1.25 9.72
CA GLY A 230 -11.02 0.97 9.81
C GLY A 230 -11.64 1.27 11.17
N ASN A 231 -10.82 1.41 12.20
CA ASN A 231 -11.23 1.83 13.54
C ASN A 231 -11.24 3.34 13.73
N GLN A 232 -11.06 4.12 12.67
CA GLN A 232 -11.08 5.58 12.67
C GLN A 232 -10.03 6.25 13.58
N CYS A 233 -8.92 5.54 13.90
CA CYS A 233 -7.80 6.08 14.65
C CYS A 233 -7.10 7.18 13.83
N PRO A 234 -7.00 8.43 14.32
CA PRO A 234 -6.50 9.56 13.53
C PRO A 234 -4.97 9.63 13.51
N LEU A 235 -4.33 8.63 12.88
CA LEU A 235 -2.87 8.60 12.72
C LEU A 235 -2.38 9.41 11.51
N GLU A 236 -3.24 9.60 10.51
CA GLU A 236 -2.88 10.30 9.27
C GLU A 236 -4.07 11.09 8.72
N LYS A 237 -4.66 11.93 9.55
CA LYS A 237 -5.86 12.69 9.18
C LYS A 237 -5.50 14.14 8.85
N LEU A 238 -5.71 14.57 7.60
CA LEU A 238 -5.58 15.98 7.22
C LEU A 238 -6.73 16.82 7.79
N GLN A 239 -6.36 17.92 8.41
CA GLN A 239 -7.27 18.95 8.91
C GLN A 239 -6.81 20.31 8.33
N GLY A 240 -7.41 20.71 7.22
CA GLY A 240 -6.91 21.86 6.47
C GLY A 240 -5.49 21.62 5.92
N SER A 241 -4.53 22.45 6.34
CA SER A 241 -3.11 22.31 5.96
C SER A 241 -2.28 21.48 6.94
N GLN A 242 -2.85 21.06 8.06
CA GLN A 242 -2.17 20.30 9.11
C GLN A 242 -2.49 18.81 9.00
N LEU A 243 -1.52 17.99 9.36
CA LEU A 243 -1.70 16.55 9.51
C LEU A 243 -1.88 16.24 11.01
N LEU A 244 -3.07 15.77 11.38
CA LEU A 244 -3.34 15.27 12.73
C LEU A 244 -2.74 13.86 12.85
N ILE A 245 -1.85 13.69 13.84
CA ILE A 245 -1.28 12.41 14.24
C ILE A 245 -1.52 12.24 15.74
N ASN A 246 -2.61 11.57 16.10
CA ASN A 246 -2.98 11.38 17.49
C ASN A 246 -3.12 9.90 17.84
N ALA A 247 -2.01 9.26 18.21
CA ALA A 247 -1.96 7.86 18.64
C ALA A 247 -2.57 7.64 20.05
N SER A 248 -2.89 8.72 20.78
CA SER A 248 -3.56 8.67 22.10
C SER A 248 -5.09 8.84 22.01
N ASP A 249 -5.62 9.05 20.79
CA ASP A 249 -7.06 9.07 20.57
C ASP A 249 -7.72 7.77 21.07
N THR A 250 -8.98 7.88 21.52
CA THR A 250 -9.74 6.75 22.07
C THR A 250 -9.82 5.58 21.09
N HIS A 251 -10.06 5.83 19.80
CA HIS A 251 -10.12 4.77 18.80
C HIS A 251 -8.78 4.02 18.64
N CYS A 252 -7.65 4.72 18.80
CA CYS A 252 -6.32 4.11 18.76
C CYS A 252 -6.03 3.27 20.00
N THR A 253 -6.30 3.84 21.19
CA THR A 253 -6.00 3.21 22.47
C THR A 253 -6.90 2.02 22.76
N GLU A 254 -8.17 2.04 22.35
CA GLU A 254 -9.08 0.91 22.43
C GLU A 254 -8.62 -0.26 21.54
N MET A 255 -8.25 0.00 20.28
CA MET A 255 -7.74 -1.06 19.40
C MET A 255 -6.41 -1.63 19.91
N ALA A 256 -5.50 -0.80 20.36
CA ALA A 256 -4.23 -1.27 20.94
C ALA A 256 -4.46 -2.10 22.21
N SER A 257 -5.41 -1.71 23.06
CA SER A 257 -5.78 -2.43 24.27
C SER A 257 -6.43 -3.78 23.97
N LEU A 258 -7.28 -3.83 22.94
CA LEU A 258 -7.91 -5.07 22.47
C LEU A 258 -6.89 -6.06 21.90
N LEU A 259 -5.92 -5.58 21.11
CA LEU A 259 -4.91 -6.42 20.48
C LEU A 259 -3.82 -6.90 21.45
N THR A 260 -3.45 -6.10 22.44
CA THR A 260 -2.34 -6.41 23.37
C THR A 260 -2.44 -7.80 24.01
N PRO A 261 -3.56 -8.23 24.63
CA PRO A 261 -3.67 -9.55 25.21
C PRO A 261 -3.67 -10.68 24.15
N LEU A 262 -4.14 -10.42 22.94
CA LEU A 262 -4.17 -11.40 21.84
C LEU A 262 -2.78 -11.61 21.22
N ILE A 263 -1.97 -10.57 21.18
CA ILE A 263 -0.56 -10.67 20.79
C ILE A 263 0.18 -11.47 21.87
N LYS A 264 -0.02 -11.13 23.14
CA LYS A 264 0.64 -11.81 24.28
C LYS A 264 0.31 -13.30 24.37
N ASN A 265 -0.94 -13.69 24.12
CA ASN A 265 -1.38 -15.10 24.17
C ASN A 265 -1.07 -15.87 22.86
N GLY A 266 -0.54 -15.21 21.84
CA GLY A 266 -0.12 -15.80 20.57
C GLY A 266 -1.23 -16.07 19.56
N THR A 267 -2.47 -15.64 19.80
CA THR A 267 -3.57 -15.77 18.83
C THR A 267 -3.54 -14.71 17.74
N VAL A 268 -2.77 -13.63 17.96
CA VAL A 268 -2.42 -12.61 16.97
C VAL A 268 -0.89 -12.41 16.98
N PRO A 269 -0.11 -13.39 16.46
CA PRO A 269 1.34 -13.37 16.57
C PRO A 269 1.95 -12.18 15.78
N PRO A 270 3.08 -11.60 16.25
CA PRO A 270 3.82 -10.57 15.51
C PRO A 270 4.73 -11.20 14.45
N LEU A 271 4.14 -12.00 13.56
CA LEU A 271 4.81 -12.68 12.46
C LEU A 271 4.13 -12.30 11.13
N SER A 272 4.92 -12.05 10.09
CA SER A 272 4.40 -11.78 8.77
C SER A 272 3.92 -13.04 8.06
N VAL A 273 2.74 -12.96 7.43
CA VAL A 273 2.15 -14.05 6.63
C VAL A 273 3.00 -14.47 5.44
N PHE A 274 3.93 -13.61 5.01
CA PHE A 274 4.81 -13.87 3.86
C PHE A 274 6.12 -14.56 4.25
N THR A 275 6.32 -14.89 5.51
CA THR A 275 7.53 -15.60 5.95
C THR A 275 7.36 -17.12 5.84
N PRO A 276 8.44 -17.86 5.45
CA PRO A 276 8.41 -19.32 5.44
C PRO A 276 8.05 -19.92 6.81
N ASP A 277 8.46 -19.29 7.90
CA ASP A 277 8.15 -19.75 9.27
C ASP A 277 6.65 -19.65 9.56
N PHE A 278 5.98 -18.58 9.11
CA PHE A 278 4.53 -18.46 9.26
C PHE A 278 3.81 -19.54 8.45
N ALA A 279 4.18 -19.72 7.18
CA ALA A 279 3.59 -20.74 6.32
C ALA A 279 3.77 -22.15 6.89
N LYS A 280 4.98 -22.47 7.37
CA LYS A 280 5.30 -23.77 8.02
C LYS A 280 4.47 -24.00 9.27
N LYS A 281 4.26 -22.95 10.09
CA LYS A 281 3.58 -23.05 11.38
C LYS A 281 2.07 -23.13 11.26
N TYR A 282 1.48 -22.39 10.34
CA TYR A 282 0.03 -22.16 10.28
C TYR A 282 -0.65 -22.63 8.99
N GLY A 283 0.12 -22.94 7.95
CA GLY A 283 -0.41 -23.31 6.62
C GLY A 283 -0.39 -24.81 6.33
N GLY A 284 -0.83 -25.18 5.15
CA GLY A 284 -0.84 -26.54 4.61
C GLY A 284 -1.64 -27.51 5.47
N ALA A 285 -1.04 -28.66 5.75
CA ALA A 285 -1.66 -29.70 6.58
C ALA A 285 -1.88 -29.28 8.04
N ASN A 286 -1.18 -28.22 8.51
CA ASN A 286 -1.38 -27.72 9.88
C ASN A 286 -2.67 -26.91 10.00
N ASP A 287 -3.06 -26.17 8.97
CA ASP A 287 -4.29 -25.36 8.85
C ASP A 287 -4.77 -24.78 10.18
N LYS A 288 -3.95 -23.88 10.76
CA LYS A 288 -4.21 -23.30 12.09
C LYS A 288 -4.74 -21.88 12.04
N VAL A 289 -5.19 -21.42 10.88
CA VAL A 289 -5.80 -20.11 10.72
C VAL A 289 -7.31 -20.22 10.91
N LEU A 290 -7.80 -19.84 12.08
CA LEU A 290 -9.24 -19.83 12.38
C LEU A 290 -9.93 -18.63 11.76
N MET A 291 -9.35 -17.44 11.96
CA MET A 291 -9.81 -16.16 11.41
C MET A 291 -8.62 -15.27 11.09
N MET A 292 -8.82 -14.31 10.20
CA MET A 292 -7.80 -13.31 9.87
C MET A 292 -8.45 -12.06 9.26
N PRO A 293 -8.57 -10.94 9.99
CA PRO A 293 -8.88 -9.67 9.37
C PRO A 293 -7.82 -9.34 8.33
N GLY A 294 -8.23 -8.98 7.13
CA GLY A 294 -7.26 -8.69 6.06
C GLY A 294 -7.91 -8.28 4.75
N PRO A 295 -7.12 -7.75 3.81
CA PRO A 295 -7.60 -7.22 2.54
C PRO A 295 -8.20 -8.28 1.62
N SER A 296 -8.97 -7.82 0.63
CA SER A 296 -9.65 -8.68 -0.34
C SER A 296 -8.70 -9.62 -1.10
N TRP A 297 -7.44 -9.26 -1.27
CA TRP A 297 -6.44 -10.07 -1.97
C TRP A 297 -5.83 -11.21 -1.11
N TYR A 298 -6.12 -11.27 0.21
CA TYR A 298 -5.61 -12.35 1.07
C TYR A 298 -6.05 -13.74 0.60
N ALA A 299 -7.23 -13.86 0.00
CA ALA A 299 -7.69 -15.14 -0.50
C ALA A 299 -6.69 -15.82 -1.43
N GLN A 300 -6.16 -15.08 -2.37
CA GLN A 300 -5.25 -15.60 -3.40
C GLN A 300 -3.79 -15.57 -2.94
N ALA A 301 -3.32 -14.42 -2.47
CA ALA A 301 -1.90 -14.25 -2.14
C ALA A 301 -1.50 -14.94 -0.84
N VAL A 302 -2.39 -14.96 0.17
CA VAL A 302 -2.05 -15.53 1.48
C VAL A 302 -2.58 -16.95 1.61
N PHE A 303 -3.91 -17.16 1.55
CA PHE A 303 -4.45 -18.49 1.86
C PHE A 303 -4.14 -19.52 0.79
N GLN A 304 -4.18 -19.15 -0.50
CA GLN A 304 -3.86 -20.09 -1.59
C GLN A 304 -2.35 -20.19 -1.83
N ALA A 305 -1.70 -19.07 -2.15
CA ALA A 305 -0.32 -19.09 -2.65
C ALA A 305 0.72 -19.27 -1.56
N THR A 306 0.55 -18.65 -0.37
CA THR A 306 1.54 -18.73 0.70
C THR A 306 1.25 -19.85 1.69
N LEU A 307 0.00 -19.94 2.17
CA LEU A 307 -0.37 -20.90 3.22
C LEU A 307 -0.83 -22.24 2.68
N HIS A 308 -1.14 -22.35 1.39
CA HIS A 308 -1.64 -23.57 0.76
C HIS A 308 -2.83 -24.20 1.50
N ILE A 309 -3.75 -23.35 2.02
CA ILE A 309 -4.94 -23.85 2.70
C ILE A 309 -5.83 -24.57 1.70
N PRO A 310 -6.30 -25.79 1.99
CA PRO A 310 -7.12 -26.56 1.07
C PRO A 310 -8.42 -25.86 0.69
N ALA A 311 -8.91 -26.14 -0.53
CA ALA A 311 -10.19 -25.65 -0.99
C ALA A 311 -11.36 -26.08 -0.07
N GLY A 312 -12.45 -25.32 -0.07
CA GLY A 312 -13.66 -25.59 0.71
C GLY A 312 -13.55 -25.22 2.19
N GLN A 313 -12.55 -24.46 2.61
CA GLN A 313 -12.35 -24.12 4.02
C GLN A 313 -12.55 -22.63 4.31
N ILE A 314 -12.05 -21.74 3.47
CA ILE A 314 -12.03 -20.28 3.71
C ILE A 314 -13.24 -19.61 3.08
N THR A 315 -13.77 -18.60 3.75
CA THR A 315 -14.72 -17.62 3.19
C THR A 315 -14.58 -16.28 3.92
N ALA A 316 -15.35 -15.27 3.49
CA ALA A 316 -15.32 -13.93 4.08
C ALA A 316 -16.63 -13.60 4.81
N ALA A 317 -16.52 -12.84 5.88
CA ALA A 317 -17.60 -12.13 6.56
C ALA A 317 -17.38 -10.60 6.44
N MET A 318 -18.42 -9.84 6.81
CA MET A 318 -18.37 -8.38 6.88
C MET A 318 -17.19 -7.91 7.73
N PRO A 319 -16.67 -6.69 7.49
CA PRO A 319 -15.72 -6.07 8.40
C PRO A 319 -16.24 -6.07 9.83
N LEU A 320 -15.32 -6.26 10.78
CA LEU A 320 -15.64 -6.15 12.19
C LEU A 320 -15.90 -4.69 12.57
N GLN A 321 -16.93 -4.45 13.36
CA GLN A 321 -17.26 -3.13 13.90
C GLN A 321 -17.08 -3.10 15.41
N TRP A 322 -16.96 -1.92 15.99
CA TRP A 322 -17.08 -1.76 17.43
C TRP A 322 -18.53 -1.91 17.86
N LYS A 323 -18.73 -2.54 19.03
CA LYS A 323 -20.08 -2.63 19.60
C LYS A 323 -20.64 -1.23 19.84
N ASN A 324 -21.84 -0.96 19.34
CA ASN A 324 -22.55 0.32 19.43
C ASN A 324 -21.97 1.47 18.59
N GLU A 325 -21.07 1.20 17.65
CA GLU A 325 -20.53 2.21 16.74
C GLU A 325 -21.18 2.15 15.35
N THR A 326 -21.58 3.29 14.84
CA THR A 326 -22.15 3.46 13.50
C THR A 326 -21.60 4.73 12.85
N PRO A 327 -21.31 4.74 11.56
CA PRO A 327 -21.42 3.63 10.62
C PRO A 327 -20.29 2.61 10.78
N VAL A 328 -20.50 1.39 10.27
CA VAL A 328 -19.42 0.42 10.08
C VAL A 328 -18.41 0.98 9.11
N THR A 329 -17.13 0.92 9.46
CA THR A 329 -16.02 1.33 8.59
C THR A 329 -14.98 0.22 8.49
N THR A 330 -14.15 0.28 7.47
CA THR A 330 -13.04 -0.66 7.31
C THR A 330 -11.79 0.03 6.77
N GLY A 331 -10.64 -0.63 6.93
CA GLY A 331 -9.38 -0.19 6.37
C GLY A 331 -9.18 -0.65 4.93
N GLN A 332 -8.05 -0.23 4.38
CA GLN A 332 -7.58 -0.61 3.05
C GLN A 332 -6.10 -0.96 3.13
N VAL A 333 -5.68 -2.01 2.43
CA VAL A 333 -4.27 -2.43 2.42
C VAL A 333 -3.80 -2.65 0.99
N GLY A 334 -3.01 -1.72 0.48
CA GLY A 334 -2.61 -1.72 -0.93
C GLY A 334 -3.73 -1.21 -1.83
N GLY A 335 -3.88 -1.82 -2.99
CA GLY A 335 -4.82 -1.37 -4.02
C GLY A 335 -4.12 -1.01 -5.31
N GLY A 336 -2.82 -0.86 -5.25
CA GLY A 336 -1.86 -0.74 -6.35
C GLY A 336 -2.25 0.25 -7.45
N PRO A 337 -1.68 1.47 -7.48
CA PRO A 337 -1.90 2.39 -8.57
C PRO A 337 -1.05 2.06 -9.80
N TRP A 338 -1.65 2.23 -10.97
CA TRP A 338 -0.96 2.37 -12.24
C TRP A 338 -0.65 3.84 -12.49
N ILE A 339 0.61 4.18 -12.67
CA ILE A 339 1.11 5.56 -12.76
C ILE A 339 1.84 5.74 -14.09
N ILE A 340 1.46 6.77 -14.83
CA ILE A 340 2.11 7.17 -16.08
C ILE A 340 3.23 8.16 -15.76
N SER A 341 4.41 7.94 -16.32
CA SER A 341 5.51 8.88 -16.18
C SER A 341 5.28 10.15 -17.01
N ARG A 342 5.50 11.33 -16.42
CA ARG A 342 5.53 12.59 -17.18
C ARG A 342 6.70 12.70 -18.16
N HIS A 343 7.71 11.84 -17.98
CA HIS A 343 8.88 11.75 -18.86
C HIS A 343 8.63 10.82 -20.06
N SER A 344 7.46 10.14 -20.11
CA SER A 344 7.09 9.32 -21.26
C SER A 344 6.99 10.17 -22.52
N LYS A 345 7.64 9.72 -23.57
CA LYS A 345 7.54 10.29 -24.93
C LYS A 345 6.34 9.73 -25.71
N ASN A 346 5.60 8.78 -25.10
CA ASN A 346 4.50 8.05 -25.73
C ASN A 346 3.28 8.01 -24.80
N LEU A 347 2.84 9.19 -24.34
CA LEU A 347 1.74 9.32 -23.36
C LEU A 347 0.44 8.67 -23.83
N ALA A 348 0.13 8.72 -25.14
CA ALA A 348 -1.08 8.08 -25.67
C ALA A 348 -1.05 6.56 -25.49
N THR A 349 0.07 5.91 -25.82
CA THR A 349 0.24 4.46 -25.62
C THR A 349 0.32 4.10 -24.15
N ALA A 350 0.94 4.92 -23.30
CA ALA A 350 0.99 4.72 -21.86
C ALA A 350 -0.42 4.80 -21.24
N ALA A 351 -1.25 5.75 -21.68
CA ALA A 351 -2.64 5.90 -21.23
C ALA A 351 -3.50 4.71 -21.70
N ASP A 352 -3.35 4.30 -22.96
CA ASP A 352 -4.03 3.11 -23.50
C ASP A 352 -3.68 1.85 -22.72
N PHE A 353 -2.38 1.64 -22.43
CA PHE A 353 -1.94 0.52 -21.60
C PHE A 353 -2.61 0.54 -20.20
N VAL A 354 -2.55 1.68 -19.50
CA VAL A 354 -3.10 1.79 -18.14
C VAL A 354 -4.62 1.60 -18.13
N GLN A 355 -5.32 2.20 -19.11
CA GLN A 355 -6.75 1.99 -19.28
C GLN A 355 -7.05 0.52 -19.55
N TRP A 356 -6.37 -0.11 -20.52
CA TRP A 356 -6.60 -1.52 -20.86
C TRP A 356 -6.31 -2.45 -19.68
N ALA A 357 -5.22 -2.23 -18.96
CA ALA A 357 -4.83 -3.02 -17.80
C ALA A 357 -5.90 -2.99 -16.69
N THR A 358 -6.56 -1.85 -16.52
CA THR A 358 -7.54 -1.65 -15.43
C THR A 358 -8.98 -1.92 -15.83
N THR A 359 -9.33 -1.81 -17.12
CA THR A 359 -10.74 -1.91 -17.58
C THR A 359 -11.04 -3.15 -18.41
N VAL A 360 -10.04 -3.68 -19.13
CA VAL A 360 -10.22 -4.78 -20.10
C VAL A 360 -9.63 -6.10 -19.62
N PHE A 361 -8.42 -6.06 -19.02
CA PHE A 361 -7.73 -7.27 -18.60
C PHE A 361 -8.52 -8.03 -17.53
N ASN A 362 -9.11 -9.14 -17.92
CA ASN A 362 -9.86 -10.03 -17.05
C ASN A 362 -9.67 -11.47 -17.55
N PRO A 363 -8.51 -12.10 -17.28
CA PRO A 363 -8.24 -13.46 -17.71
C PRO A 363 -9.24 -14.44 -17.07
N PRO A 364 -9.60 -15.53 -17.75
CA PRO A 364 -10.53 -16.52 -17.24
C PRO A 364 -9.92 -17.29 -16.06
N GLY A 365 -10.77 -17.70 -15.12
CA GLY A 365 -10.40 -18.57 -14.02
C GLY A 365 -10.39 -17.88 -12.65
N ALA A 366 -10.33 -18.71 -11.62
CA ALA A 366 -10.50 -18.31 -10.22
C ALA A 366 -9.37 -17.41 -9.69
N ASN A 367 -8.19 -17.45 -10.34
CA ASN A 367 -6.99 -16.71 -9.93
C ASN A 367 -6.61 -15.62 -10.93
N ALA A 368 -7.56 -15.23 -11.74
CA ALA A 368 -7.33 -14.39 -12.90
C ALA A 368 -6.81 -13.00 -12.54
N ARG A 369 -7.30 -12.40 -11.46
CA ARG A 369 -6.94 -11.08 -11.01
C ARG A 369 -6.91 -11.05 -9.48
N PRO A 370 -5.78 -10.71 -8.85
CA PRO A 370 -5.71 -10.63 -7.40
C PRO A 370 -6.47 -9.39 -6.91
N GLY A 371 -7.36 -9.59 -5.93
CA GLY A 371 -8.10 -8.51 -5.29
C GLY A 371 -9.32 -8.01 -6.06
N TYR A 372 -10.11 -7.18 -5.40
CA TYR A 372 -11.36 -6.62 -5.88
C TYR A 372 -11.09 -5.46 -6.87
N PRO A 373 -11.42 -5.57 -8.16
CA PRO A 373 -11.14 -4.51 -9.14
C PRO A 373 -11.71 -3.15 -8.72
N ALA A 374 -10.91 -2.10 -8.82
CA ALA A 374 -11.39 -0.75 -8.51
C ALA A 374 -12.31 -0.19 -9.60
N TYR A 375 -12.16 -0.63 -10.85
CA TYR A 375 -13.06 -0.27 -11.94
C TYR A 375 -14.40 -0.99 -11.80
N ALA A 376 -15.47 -0.26 -11.52
CA ALA A 376 -16.76 -0.82 -11.14
C ALA A 376 -17.38 -1.82 -12.13
N PRO A 377 -17.34 -1.62 -13.47
CA PRO A 377 -17.86 -2.62 -14.42
C PRO A 377 -17.11 -3.96 -14.35
N LEU A 378 -15.79 -3.92 -14.15
CA LEU A 378 -14.96 -5.12 -14.02
C LEU A 378 -15.21 -5.83 -12.69
N ALA A 379 -15.43 -5.08 -11.61
CA ALA A 379 -15.74 -5.62 -10.30
C ALA A 379 -16.97 -6.56 -10.33
N ASN A 380 -18.02 -6.21 -11.06
CA ASN A 380 -19.21 -7.04 -11.19
C ASN A 380 -18.91 -8.37 -11.89
N THR A 381 -18.07 -8.37 -12.91
CA THR A 381 -17.66 -9.58 -13.63
C THR A 381 -16.76 -10.44 -12.75
N TRP A 382 -15.82 -9.83 -12.03
CA TRP A 382 -14.92 -10.49 -11.09
C TRP A 382 -15.70 -11.14 -9.94
N LEU A 383 -16.68 -10.45 -9.35
CA LEU A 383 -17.54 -10.99 -8.29
C LEU A 383 -18.31 -12.22 -8.77
N LYS A 384 -18.89 -12.22 -9.98
CA LYS A 384 -19.56 -13.39 -10.56
C LYS A 384 -18.62 -14.59 -10.68
N ALA A 385 -17.40 -14.38 -11.14
CA ALA A 385 -16.40 -15.44 -11.23
C ALA A 385 -15.97 -15.96 -9.86
N LEU A 386 -15.84 -15.05 -8.87
CA LEU A 386 -15.44 -15.42 -7.51
C LEU A 386 -16.53 -16.20 -6.79
N ALA A 387 -17.82 -15.85 -6.95
CA ALA A 387 -18.95 -16.56 -6.38
C ALA A 387 -19.00 -18.04 -6.82
N ALA A 388 -18.57 -18.32 -8.05
CA ALA A 388 -18.50 -19.67 -8.62
C ALA A 388 -17.19 -20.42 -8.29
N ASN A 389 -16.25 -19.79 -7.56
CA ASN A 389 -14.95 -20.38 -7.30
C ASN A 389 -15.03 -21.47 -6.22
N PRO A 390 -14.77 -22.76 -6.54
CA PRO A 390 -14.87 -23.88 -5.61
C PRO A 390 -13.82 -23.85 -4.48
N TYR A 391 -12.87 -22.93 -4.54
CA TYR A 391 -11.91 -22.73 -3.46
C TYR A 391 -12.60 -22.31 -2.15
N PHE A 392 -13.67 -21.53 -2.23
CA PHE A 392 -14.34 -20.99 -1.05
C PHE A 392 -15.33 -21.98 -0.42
N ALA A 393 -15.38 -21.98 0.91
CA ALA A 393 -16.35 -22.78 1.69
C ALA A 393 -17.79 -22.26 1.58
N ALA A 394 -17.96 -21.01 1.21
CA ALA A 394 -19.19 -20.32 0.89
C ALA A 394 -18.88 -19.09 0.07
N ASP A 395 -19.86 -18.50 -0.62
CA ASP A 395 -19.69 -17.30 -1.42
C ASP A 395 -19.17 -16.11 -0.59
N PRO A 396 -17.96 -15.58 -0.82
CA PRO A 396 -17.40 -14.45 -0.08
C PRO A 396 -17.86 -13.10 -0.65
N THR A 397 -18.52 -13.07 -1.81
CA THR A 397 -18.76 -11.86 -2.59
C THR A 397 -19.72 -10.86 -1.93
N PRO A 398 -20.74 -11.26 -1.15
CA PRO A 398 -21.57 -10.28 -0.42
C PRO A 398 -20.75 -9.44 0.56
N ALA A 399 -19.85 -10.07 1.31
CA ALA A 399 -18.99 -9.36 2.26
C ALA A 399 -17.98 -8.43 1.55
N LEU A 400 -17.34 -8.91 0.50
CA LEU A 400 -16.38 -8.13 -0.28
C LEU A 400 -17.04 -6.93 -0.96
N LYS A 401 -18.23 -7.11 -1.54
CA LYS A 401 -18.98 -6.04 -2.19
C LYS A 401 -19.42 -4.98 -1.19
N ALA A 402 -19.95 -5.37 -0.05
CA ALA A 402 -20.36 -4.42 0.98
C ALA A 402 -19.17 -3.66 1.56
N ALA A 403 -18.07 -4.34 1.88
CA ALA A 403 -16.86 -3.71 2.43
C ALA A 403 -16.24 -2.66 1.50
N ALA A 404 -16.41 -2.79 0.18
CA ALA A 404 -15.90 -1.83 -0.80
C ALA A 404 -16.42 -0.40 -0.58
N SER A 405 -17.65 -0.25 -0.07
CA SER A 405 -18.25 1.05 0.26
C SER A 405 -17.98 1.52 1.70
N LEU A 406 -17.34 0.70 2.52
CA LEU A 406 -17.10 0.95 3.94
C LEU A 406 -15.67 1.43 4.25
N ILE A 407 -14.81 1.57 3.23
CA ILE A 407 -13.45 2.10 3.43
C ILE A 407 -13.55 3.50 4.01
N TRP A 408 -12.95 3.70 5.19
CA TRP A 408 -13.00 4.99 5.86
C TRP A 408 -12.18 6.04 5.13
N SER A 409 -12.83 7.14 4.74
CA SER A 409 -12.20 8.23 3.99
C SER A 409 -11.45 9.25 4.86
N GLY A 410 -11.49 9.09 6.19
CA GLY A 410 -10.82 10.01 7.12
C GLY A 410 -9.31 9.79 7.26
N TRP A 411 -8.77 8.69 6.75
CA TRP A 411 -7.33 8.47 6.65
C TRP A 411 -6.82 9.03 5.32
N ASN A 412 -5.90 9.99 5.39
CA ASN A 412 -5.35 10.63 4.21
C ASN A 412 -4.03 9.97 3.83
N LEU A 413 -3.82 9.79 2.55
CA LEU A 413 -2.53 9.30 2.07
C LEU A 413 -1.47 10.40 2.17
N VAL A 414 -0.36 10.04 2.76
CA VAL A 414 0.77 10.93 3.06
C VAL A 414 1.91 10.75 2.07
N THR A 415 2.82 11.73 2.00
CA THR A 415 3.95 11.71 1.08
C THR A 415 5.18 10.95 1.61
N TYR A 416 5.09 10.41 2.82
CA TYR A 416 6.13 9.59 3.42
C TYR A 416 5.64 8.14 3.59
N PRO A 417 6.54 7.15 3.58
CA PRO A 417 6.18 5.75 3.83
C PRO A 417 6.01 5.51 5.34
N ASP A 418 4.79 5.24 5.78
CA ASP A 418 4.43 4.95 7.19
C ASP A 418 4.72 3.49 7.58
N GLN A 419 4.70 2.57 6.64
CA GLN A 419 4.96 1.15 6.86
C GLN A 419 6.35 0.85 7.46
N PRO A 420 7.47 1.43 6.97
CA PRO A 420 8.76 1.32 7.64
C PRO A 420 8.75 1.91 9.05
N VAL A 421 7.98 2.99 9.29
CA VAL A 421 7.85 3.56 10.65
C VAL A 421 7.17 2.57 11.57
N TRP A 422 6.07 1.94 11.15
CA TRP A 422 5.40 0.88 11.91
C TRP A 422 6.34 -0.30 12.16
N SER A 423 6.98 -0.83 11.14
CA SER A 423 7.88 -1.99 11.25
C SER A 423 9.01 -1.76 12.24
N ASN A 424 9.67 -0.60 12.16
CA ASN A 424 10.82 -0.28 13.00
C ASN A 424 10.44 0.07 14.43
N THR A 425 9.30 0.76 14.63
CA THR A 425 8.89 1.25 15.95
C THR A 425 8.04 0.24 16.71
N VAL A 426 7.18 -0.51 16.00
CA VAL A 426 6.18 -1.39 16.61
C VAL A 426 6.53 -2.86 16.43
N VAL A 427 6.62 -3.37 15.19
CA VAL A 427 6.76 -4.82 14.96
C VAL A 427 8.00 -5.39 15.64
N THR A 428 9.16 -4.73 15.53
CA THR A 428 10.40 -5.15 16.18
C THR A 428 10.28 -5.26 17.69
N GLN A 429 9.52 -4.36 18.31
CA GLN A 429 9.30 -4.33 19.75
C GLN A 429 8.22 -5.33 20.22
N LEU A 430 7.22 -5.62 19.40
CA LEU A 430 6.26 -6.71 19.64
C LEU A 430 6.96 -8.07 19.65
N VAL A 431 7.88 -8.30 18.70
CA VAL A 431 8.72 -9.51 18.68
C VAL A 431 9.60 -9.60 19.93
N ALA A 432 10.07 -8.45 20.45
CA ALA A 432 10.81 -8.39 21.72
C ALA A 432 9.92 -8.50 22.97
N GLY A 433 8.59 -8.73 22.81
CA GLY A 433 7.65 -8.99 23.90
C GLY A 433 7.04 -7.74 24.55
N LYS A 434 7.23 -6.53 23.99
CA LYS A 434 6.55 -5.33 24.50
C LYS A 434 5.07 -5.34 24.14
N SER A 435 4.24 -4.66 24.94
CA SER A 435 2.82 -4.55 24.67
C SER A 435 2.51 -3.50 23.61
N LEU A 436 1.56 -3.76 22.71
CA LEU A 436 1.18 -2.80 21.68
C LEU A 436 0.72 -1.47 22.28
N SER A 437 -0.09 -1.50 23.35
CA SER A 437 -0.55 -0.29 24.02
C SER A 437 0.60 0.60 24.50
N SER A 438 1.71 0.01 24.97
CA SER A 438 2.87 0.78 25.43
C SER A 438 3.70 1.36 24.27
N LEU A 439 3.52 0.88 23.06
CA LEU A 439 4.26 1.31 21.87
C LEU A 439 3.56 2.44 21.10
N MET A 440 2.26 2.64 21.29
CA MET A 440 1.49 3.63 20.54
C MET A 440 2.02 5.08 20.67
N PRO A 441 2.44 5.57 21.86
CA PRO A 441 3.04 6.90 21.95
C PRO A 441 4.33 7.05 21.14
N ALA A 442 5.21 6.03 21.16
CA ALA A 442 6.44 6.03 20.39
C ALA A 442 6.16 5.98 18.87
N PHE A 443 5.14 5.24 18.46
CA PHE A 443 4.71 5.19 17.06
C PHE A 443 4.16 6.54 16.59
N GLY A 444 3.27 7.17 17.36
CA GLY A 444 2.76 8.51 17.03
C GLY A 444 3.87 9.57 16.94
N HIS A 445 4.86 9.50 17.83
CA HIS A 445 6.02 10.39 17.78
C HIS A 445 6.87 10.14 16.51
N ALA A 446 7.14 8.90 16.17
CA ALA A 446 7.90 8.54 14.96
C ALA A 446 7.19 8.94 13.67
N LEU A 447 5.85 8.76 13.59
CA LEU A 447 5.04 9.28 12.49
C LEU A 447 5.11 10.81 12.39
N SER A 448 5.03 11.51 13.52
CA SER A 448 5.14 12.98 13.55
C SER A 448 6.48 13.46 13.03
N GLN A 449 7.57 12.79 13.39
CA GLN A 449 8.91 13.10 12.86
C GLN A 449 9.00 12.84 11.34
N ALA A 450 8.45 11.71 10.85
CA ALA A 450 8.42 11.40 9.42
C ALA A 450 7.59 12.43 8.65
N ALA A 451 6.44 12.81 9.18
CA ALA A 451 5.58 13.84 8.59
C ALA A 451 6.26 15.21 8.51
N GLN A 452 6.90 15.65 9.59
CA GLN A 452 7.66 16.91 9.60
C GLN A 452 8.81 16.89 8.61
N ALA A 453 9.55 15.79 8.53
CA ALA A 453 10.62 15.60 7.54
C ALA A 453 10.09 15.64 6.09
N ALA A 454 8.83 15.24 5.86
CA ALA A 454 8.13 15.33 4.59
C ALA A 454 7.47 16.70 4.33
N GLY A 455 7.64 17.67 5.24
CA GLY A 455 7.15 19.04 5.09
C GLY A 455 5.73 19.30 5.60
N TYR A 456 5.13 18.36 6.34
CA TYR A 456 3.82 18.59 6.97
C TYR A 456 3.93 19.46 8.23
N GLN A 457 2.93 20.30 8.44
CA GLN A 457 2.65 20.83 9.76
C GLN A 457 1.83 19.79 10.53
N VAL A 458 2.33 19.34 11.66
CA VAL A 458 1.71 18.28 12.45
C VAL A 458 0.97 18.87 13.64
N SER A 459 -0.29 18.45 13.84
CA SER A 459 -1.06 18.63 15.07
C SER A 459 -1.21 17.29 15.80
N GLN A 460 -1.38 17.35 17.12
CA GLN A 460 -1.57 16.19 17.99
C GLN A 460 -2.90 16.28 18.73
#